data_1d1146445ff07621f7d7f11bfc2408c8
#
_entry.id   1d1146445ff07621f7d7f11bfc2408c8
#
_cell.length_a   1.000
_cell.length_b   1.000
_cell.length_c   1.000
_cell.angle_alpha   90.00
_cell.angle_beta   90.00
_cell.angle_gamma   90.00
#
_symmetry.space_group_name_H-M   'P 1'
#
loop_
_entity.id
_entity.type
_entity.pdbx_description
1 polymer ?
#
loop_
_entity_poly.entity_id
_entity_poly.type
_entity_poly.pdbx_seq_one_letter_code
_entity_poly.pdbx_strand_id
1 'polypeptide(L)'
;HNFDDHPGVFSNPIDRECVEALNRLIVAVDPEIVLSSAWRYMIHGGAMTLKGFEYLLRTHGVMANDRLIGLTPTDEEIPTRGLQVRDWLNTHGGRPYVVIDDGGCVPGTDQWCDMGLSIHPVVWTRGNIGLTDFEVAKAIEILSPPTPAHH
;
A
#
# COMPACT_ATOMS: atom_id res chain seq x y z
N HIS A 1 -16.60 18.24 -4.16
CA HIS A 1 -16.09 17.95 -5.38
C HIS A 1 -15.76 16.47 -5.53
N ASN A 2 -14.65 16.08 -6.00
CA ASN A 2 -14.38 14.69 -6.27
C ASN A 2 -12.95 14.32 -5.90
N PHE A 3 -12.57 13.10 -6.15
CA PHE A 3 -11.25 12.62 -5.79
C PHE A 3 -10.12 13.37 -6.47
N ASP A 4 -10.39 13.96 -7.63
CA ASP A 4 -9.35 14.63 -8.40
C ASP A 4 -8.78 15.85 -7.70
N ASP A 5 -9.52 16.41 -6.75
CA ASP A 5 -9.09 17.61 -6.04
C ASP A 5 -8.34 17.28 -4.76
N HIS A 6 -8.25 16.03 -4.40
CA HIS A 6 -7.60 15.64 -3.15
C HIS A 6 -6.19 15.16 -3.44
N PRO A 7 -5.18 15.73 -2.78
CA PRO A 7 -3.85 15.16 -2.86
C PRO A 7 -3.86 13.78 -2.22
N GLY A 8 -3.27 12.81 -2.87
CA GLY A 8 -3.24 11.46 -2.37
C GLY A 8 -3.19 10.45 -3.50
N VAL A 9 -3.46 9.20 -3.16
CA VAL A 9 -3.35 8.09 -4.10
C VAL A 9 -4.20 8.31 -5.35
N PHE A 10 -5.38 8.91 -5.18
CA PHE A 10 -6.32 9.12 -6.27
C PHE A 10 -6.49 10.60 -6.58
N SER A 11 -5.47 11.41 -6.35
CA SER A 11 -5.50 12.83 -6.60
C SER A 11 -5.74 13.15 -8.07
N ASN A 12 -5.28 12.31 -8.95
CA ASN A 12 -5.60 12.32 -10.36
C ASN A 12 -6.45 11.11 -10.64
N PRO A 13 -7.07 11.02 -11.82
CA PRO A 13 -7.64 9.75 -12.21
C PRO A 13 -6.60 8.67 -11.96
N ILE A 14 -7.00 7.57 -11.39
CA ILE A 14 -6.06 6.48 -11.13
C ILE A 14 -5.37 6.15 -12.44
N ASP A 15 -4.06 6.25 -12.42
CA ASP A 15 -3.26 6.02 -13.60
C ASP A 15 -3.46 4.57 -14.05
N ARG A 16 -3.86 4.42 -15.30
CA ARG A 16 -4.10 3.11 -15.88
C ARG A 16 -2.88 2.21 -15.78
N GLU A 17 -1.69 2.78 -15.97
CA GLU A 17 -0.45 2.00 -15.89
C GLU A 17 -0.21 1.48 -14.47
N CYS A 18 -0.53 2.29 -13.46
CA CYS A 18 -0.43 1.85 -12.07
C CYS A 18 -1.45 0.76 -11.76
N VAL A 19 -2.67 0.87 -12.27
CA VAL A 19 -3.69 -0.16 -12.10
C VAL A 19 -3.23 -1.46 -12.74
N GLU A 20 -2.71 -1.40 -13.96
CA GLU A 20 -2.23 -2.58 -14.65
C GLU A 20 -1.05 -3.23 -13.92
N ALA A 21 -0.14 -2.41 -13.40
CA ALA A 21 0.99 -2.91 -12.62
C ALA A 21 0.50 -3.61 -11.34
N LEU A 22 -0.43 -2.99 -10.62
CA LEU A 22 -0.99 -3.58 -9.41
C LEU A 22 -1.70 -4.90 -9.73
N ASN A 23 -2.46 -4.94 -10.80
CA ASN A 23 -3.15 -6.17 -11.21
C ASN A 23 -2.16 -7.28 -11.57
N ARG A 24 -1.03 -6.94 -12.19
CA ARG A 24 0.01 -7.95 -12.45
C ARG A 24 0.57 -8.52 -11.16
N LEU A 25 0.78 -7.67 -10.16
CA LEU A 25 1.21 -8.14 -8.85
C LEU A 25 0.16 -9.05 -8.21
N ILE A 26 -1.11 -8.65 -8.28
CA ILE A 26 -2.20 -9.44 -7.72
C ILE A 26 -2.27 -10.83 -8.38
N VAL A 27 -2.16 -10.89 -9.69
CA VAL A 27 -2.20 -12.16 -10.42
C VAL A 27 -0.99 -13.03 -10.05
N ALA A 28 0.17 -12.40 -9.89
CA ALA A 28 1.42 -13.14 -9.67
C ALA A 28 1.51 -13.76 -8.28
N VAL A 29 1.02 -13.09 -7.24
CA VAL A 29 1.25 -13.52 -5.86
C VAL A 29 -0.02 -13.76 -5.06
N ASP A 30 -1.19 -13.44 -5.63
CA ASP A 30 -2.50 -13.63 -4.98
C ASP A 30 -2.53 -13.07 -3.55
N PRO A 31 -2.25 -11.78 -3.36
CA PRO A 31 -2.05 -11.21 -2.02
C PRO A 31 -3.35 -10.84 -1.34
N GLU A 32 -3.31 -10.81 -0.01
CA GLU A 32 -4.25 -9.99 0.75
C GLU A 32 -3.66 -8.59 0.86
N ILE A 33 -4.51 -7.59 0.99
CA ILE A 33 -4.10 -6.19 0.98
C ILE A 33 -4.53 -5.51 2.27
N VAL A 34 -3.57 -4.83 2.91
CA VAL A 34 -3.84 -4.00 4.08
C VAL A 34 -3.58 -2.55 3.68
N LEU A 35 -4.54 -1.70 3.96
CA LEU A 35 -4.45 -0.30 3.59
C LEU A 35 -3.66 0.47 4.63
N SER A 36 -2.59 1.12 4.20
CA SER A 36 -1.73 1.92 5.07
C SER A 36 -1.61 3.37 4.60
N SER A 37 -2.26 3.73 3.51
CA SER A 37 -2.23 5.08 2.97
C SER A 37 -3.14 6.03 3.74
N ALA A 38 -3.07 7.31 3.38
CA ALA A 38 -3.93 8.34 3.99
C ALA A 38 -5.42 8.06 3.78
N TRP A 39 -5.79 7.25 2.81
CA TRP A 39 -7.18 6.86 2.60
C TRP A 39 -7.79 6.13 3.79
N ARG A 40 -6.95 5.50 4.62
CA ARG A 40 -7.46 4.81 5.81
C ARG A 40 -8.14 5.76 6.80
N TYR A 41 -7.78 7.05 6.78
CA TYR A 41 -8.43 8.03 7.65
C TYR A 41 -9.91 8.21 7.33
N MET A 42 -10.28 8.12 6.06
CA MET A 42 -11.68 8.19 5.65
C MET A 42 -12.46 6.99 6.21
N ILE A 43 -11.84 5.85 6.28
CA ILE A 43 -12.48 4.64 6.79
C ILE A 43 -12.53 4.67 8.31
N HIS A 44 -11.43 5.00 8.98
CA HIS A 44 -11.43 5.16 10.44
C HIS A 44 -12.41 6.23 10.91
N GLY A 45 -12.56 7.29 10.15
CA GLY A 45 -13.47 8.39 10.46
C GLY A 45 -14.93 8.12 10.12
N GLY A 46 -15.23 6.99 9.49
CA GLY A 46 -16.60 6.61 9.17
C GLY A 46 -17.16 7.21 7.88
N ALA A 47 -16.36 7.96 7.11
CA ALA A 47 -16.82 8.54 5.86
C ALA A 47 -16.97 7.48 4.76
N MET A 48 -16.30 6.36 4.90
CA MET A 48 -16.32 5.28 3.93
C MET A 48 -16.04 3.97 4.66
N THR A 49 -16.60 2.87 4.16
CA THR A 49 -16.26 1.54 4.67
C THR A 49 -15.12 0.93 3.89
N LEU A 50 -14.47 -0.08 4.46
CA LEU A 50 -13.42 -0.81 3.75
C LEU A 50 -13.99 -1.46 2.48
N LYS A 51 -15.18 -2.03 2.54
CA LYS A 51 -15.85 -2.58 1.36
C LYS A 51 -16.19 -1.51 0.33
N GLY A 52 -16.54 -0.32 0.78
CA GLY A 52 -16.78 0.81 -0.11
C GLY A 52 -15.51 1.22 -0.85
N PHE A 53 -14.39 1.22 -0.15
CA PHE A 53 -13.11 1.52 -0.78
C PHE A 53 -12.71 0.43 -1.77
N GLU A 54 -12.91 -0.83 -1.41
CA GLU A 54 -12.67 -1.93 -2.34
C GLU A 54 -13.50 -1.78 -3.62
N TYR A 55 -14.78 -1.43 -3.46
CA TYR A 55 -15.66 -1.18 -4.61
C TYR A 55 -15.10 -0.05 -5.48
N LEU A 56 -14.65 1.03 -4.86
CA LEU A 56 -14.04 2.14 -5.58
C LEU A 56 -12.84 1.69 -6.41
N LEU A 57 -11.95 0.90 -5.81
CA LEU A 57 -10.80 0.35 -6.53
C LEU A 57 -11.23 -0.48 -7.72
N ARG A 58 -12.26 -1.30 -7.55
CA ARG A 58 -12.77 -2.15 -8.63
C ARG A 58 -13.36 -1.33 -9.78
N THR A 59 -14.02 -0.21 -9.47
CA THR A 59 -14.57 0.65 -10.54
C THR A 59 -13.46 1.28 -11.36
N HIS A 60 -12.25 1.37 -10.81
CA HIS A 60 -11.08 1.85 -11.55
C HIS A 60 -10.27 0.72 -12.18
N GLY A 61 -10.76 -0.49 -12.13
CA GLY A 61 -10.13 -1.63 -12.79
C GLY A 61 -9.19 -2.45 -11.93
N VAL A 62 -9.05 -2.13 -10.64
CA VAL A 62 -8.20 -2.91 -9.73
C VAL A 62 -8.90 -4.21 -9.35
N MET A 63 -8.18 -5.32 -9.46
CA MET A 63 -8.68 -6.66 -9.12
C MET A 63 -8.66 -6.87 -7.61
N ALA A 64 -9.39 -6.03 -6.88
CA ALA A 64 -9.33 -5.98 -5.42
C ALA A 64 -10.36 -6.86 -4.71
N ASN A 65 -11.08 -7.72 -5.44
CA ASN A 65 -12.19 -8.52 -4.91
C ASN A 65 -11.79 -9.33 -3.69
N ASP A 66 -12.38 -8.98 -2.54
CA ASP A 66 -12.18 -9.66 -1.27
C ASP A 66 -10.73 -9.68 -0.78
N ARG A 67 -9.89 -8.78 -1.28
CA ARG A 67 -8.48 -8.73 -0.91
C ARG A 67 -8.16 -7.73 0.19
N LEU A 68 -9.00 -6.71 0.38
CA LEU A 68 -8.77 -5.72 1.43
C LEU A 68 -9.24 -6.29 2.76
N ILE A 69 -8.28 -6.65 3.61
CA ILE A 69 -8.57 -7.34 4.85
C ILE A 69 -8.42 -6.47 6.10
N GLY A 70 -7.86 -5.28 5.96
CA GLY A 70 -7.71 -4.42 7.13
C GLY A 70 -7.02 -3.11 6.85
N LEU A 71 -6.83 -2.36 7.92
CA LEU A 71 -6.22 -1.05 7.94
C LEU A 71 -5.14 -1.04 9.00
N THR A 72 -4.03 -0.33 8.75
CA THR A 72 -3.07 -0.06 9.82
C THR A 72 -3.62 1.03 10.75
N PRO A 73 -3.09 1.13 11.99
CA PRO A 73 -3.45 2.20 12.90
C PRO A 73 -3.18 3.59 12.34
N THR A 74 -3.79 4.60 12.94
CA THR A 74 -3.58 6.00 12.57
C THR A 74 -2.39 6.60 13.31
N ASP A 75 -1.96 7.79 12.88
CA ASP A 75 -0.88 8.51 13.53
C ASP A 75 -1.22 8.93 14.95
N GLU A 76 -2.51 9.07 15.27
CA GLU A 76 -2.94 9.37 16.64
C GLU A 76 -2.72 8.19 17.57
N GLU A 77 -2.82 6.98 17.04
CA GLU A 77 -2.64 5.77 17.84
C GLU A 77 -1.17 5.39 17.94
N ILE A 78 -0.47 5.42 16.81
CA ILE A 78 0.95 5.05 16.71
C ILE A 78 1.63 6.07 15.79
N PRO A 79 2.65 6.78 16.27
CA PRO A 79 3.13 7.98 15.57
C PRO A 79 3.91 7.75 14.28
N THR A 80 4.44 6.56 14.02
CA THR A 80 5.21 6.34 12.81
C THR A 80 4.62 5.23 11.96
N ARG A 81 4.70 5.39 10.64
CA ARG A 81 4.14 4.42 9.70
C ARG A 81 4.77 3.04 9.87
N GLY A 82 6.06 2.96 10.07
CA GLY A 82 6.74 1.68 10.27
C GLY A 82 6.22 0.92 11.48
N LEU A 83 5.97 1.63 12.59
CA LEU A 83 5.42 1.01 13.79
C LEU A 83 3.95 0.65 13.61
N GLN A 84 3.21 1.40 12.83
CA GLN A 84 1.82 1.08 12.50
C GLN A 84 1.74 -0.26 11.76
N VAL A 85 2.62 -0.47 10.80
CA VAL A 85 2.70 -1.72 10.06
C VAL A 85 3.10 -2.87 10.99
N ARG A 86 4.08 -2.65 11.85
CA ARG A 86 4.50 -3.68 12.82
C ARG A 86 3.37 -4.08 13.75
N ASP A 87 2.62 -3.10 14.26
CA ASP A 87 1.50 -3.36 15.14
C ASP A 87 0.46 -4.25 14.45
N TRP A 88 0.12 -3.92 13.21
CA TRP A 88 -0.84 -4.73 12.47
C TRP A 88 -0.35 -6.17 12.30
N LEU A 89 0.92 -6.34 11.94
CA LEU A 89 1.51 -7.68 11.77
C LEU A 89 1.51 -8.47 13.08
N ASN A 90 1.81 -7.82 14.19
CA ASN A 90 1.85 -8.48 15.50
C ASN A 90 0.47 -8.98 15.91
N THR A 91 -0.60 -8.31 15.51
CA THR A 91 -1.96 -8.71 15.88
C THR A 91 -2.58 -9.67 14.87
N HIS A 92 -2.04 -9.78 13.67
CA HIS A 92 -2.64 -10.58 12.60
C HIS A 92 -1.77 -11.73 12.10
N GLY A 93 -0.65 -11.97 12.78
CA GLY A 93 0.24 -13.08 12.45
C GLY A 93 1.32 -12.73 11.43
N GLY A 94 2.40 -13.49 11.46
CA GLY A 94 3.55 -13.26 10.62
C GLY A 94 3.49 -14.02 9.31
N ARG A 95 2.88 -13.42 8.29
CA ARG A 95 2.91 -13.98 6.94
C ARG A 95 3.93 -13.22 6.11
N PRO A 96 4.43 -13.79 5.02
CA PRO A 96 5.29 -13.04 4.11
C PRO A 96 4.56 -11.78 3.64
N TYR A 97 5.27 -10.67 3.63
CA TYR A 97 4.68 -9.40 3.28
C TYR A 97 5.70 -8.48 2.63
N VAL A 98 5.20 -7.45 1.97
CA VAL A 98 5.98 -6.35 1.44
C VAL A 98 5.19 -5.06 1.65
N VAL A 99 5.90 -3.98 1.93
CA VAL A 99 5.32 -2.65 2.00
C VAL A 99 5.65 -1.94 0.69
N ILE A 100 4.64 -1.32 0.08
CA ILE A 100 4.83 -0.50 -1.12
C ILE A 100 4.45 0.93 -0.75
N ASP A 101 5.38 1.84 -0.86
CA ASP A 101 5.18 3.21 -0.39
C ASP A 101 6.13 4.15 -1.12
N ASP A 102 5.78 5.42 -1.17
CA ASP A 102 6.63 6.44 -1.77
C ASP A 102 7.42 7.24 -0.72
N GLY A 103 7.27 6.91 0.55
CA GLY A 103 7.88 7.66 1.62
C GLY A 103 7.12 8.93 1.93
N GLY A 104 7.73 9.78 2.72
CA GLY A 104 7.14 11.05 3.11
C GLY A 104 8.17 12.14 3.23
N CYS A 105 7.78 13.24 3.87
CA CYS A 105 8.68 14.34 4.13
C CYS A 105 8.93 14.48 5.63
N VAL A 106 10.11 14.93 5.99
CA VAL A 106 10.37 15.39 7.35
C VAL A 106 9.45 16.58 7.61
N PRO A 107 8.70 16.60 8.72
CA PRO A 107 7.76 17.69 8.99
C PRO A 107 8.40 19.06 8.86
N GLY A 108 7.76 19.95 8.11
CA GLY A 108 8.23 21.30 7.91
C GLY A 108 9.34 21.46 6.88
N THR A 109 9.70 20.41 6.17
CA THR A 109 10.76 20.44 5.16
C THR A 109 10.31 19.70 3.89
N ASP A 110 11.10 19.84 2.83
CA ASP A 110 10.92 19.05 1.61
C ASP A 110 11.81 17.80 1.60
N GLN A 111 12.48 17.53 2.71
CA GLN A 111 13.42 16.42 2.78
C GLN A 111 12.68 15.09 2.86
N TRP A 112 13.07 14.15 2.01
CA TRP A 112 12.47 12.82 2.00
C TRP A 112 12.74 12.08 3.30
N CYS A 113 11.77 11.28 3.72
CA CYS A 113 11.83 10.51 4.96
C CYS A 113 11.18 9.14 4.73
N ASP A 114 11.78 8.10 5.28
CA ASP A 114 11.25 6.74 5.15
C ASP A 114 10.09 6.44 6.11
N MET A 115 9.77 7.36 7.00
CA MET A 115 8.68 7.22 7.98
C MET A 115 8.78 5.94 8.83
N GLY A 116 10.00 5.47 9.07
CA GLY A 116 10.23 4.25 9.84
C GLY A 116 9.97 2.97 9.08
N LEU A 117 9.65 3.04 7.80
CA LEU A 117 9.31 1.85 7.02
C LEU A 117 10.51 0.96 6.69
N SER A 118 11.74 1.48 6.80
CA SER A 118 12.96 0.72 6.47
C SER A 118 13.20 -0.49 7.36
N ILE A 119 12.44 -0.64 8.46
CA ILE A 119 12.49 -1.85 9.28
C ILE A 119 11.74 -3.03 8.64
N HIS A 120 11.05 -2.79 7.54
CA HIS A 120 10.28 -3.80 6.81
C HIS A 120 10.87 -4.03 5.43
N PRO A 121 10.54 -5.16 4.79
CA PRO A 121 10.80 -5.28 3.36
C PRO A 121 9.91 -4.27 2.63
N VAL A 122 10.52 -3.26 2.03
CA VAL A 122 9.80 -2.18 1.40
C VAL A 122 10.27 -1.99 -0.04
N VAL A 123 9.30 -1.73 -0.91
CA VAL A 123 9.55 -1.34 -2.29
C VAL A 123 9.12 0.12 -2.42
N TRP A 124 10.07 0.97 -2.74
CA TRP A 124 9.81 2.40 -2.86
C TRP A 124 9.31 2.74 -4.25
N THR A 125 8.21 3.46 -4.31
CA THR A 125 7.70 4.02 -5.56
C THR A 125 8.05 5.50 -5.62
N ARG A 126 7.99 6.07 -6.82
CA ARG A 126 8.13 7.52 -6.98
C ARG A 126 6.76 8.15 -6.87
N GLY A 127 6.61 9.14 -5.99
CA GLY A 127 5.32 9.73 -5.69
C GLY A 127 4.58 10.31 -6.90
N ASN A 128 5.32 10.76 -7.91
CA ASN A 128 4.72 11.33 -9.12
C ASN A 128 4.56 10.32 -10.25
N ILE A 129 5.13 9.13 -10.13
CA ILE A 129 5.06 8.08 -11.15
C ILE A 129 4.22 6.92 -10.66
N GLY A 130 4.34 6.58 -9.37
CA GLY A 130 3.60 5.49 -8.76
C GLY A 130 4.20 4.14 -9.06
N LEU A 131 3.36 3.12 -9.01
CA LEU A 131 3.76 1.74 -9.17
C LEU A 131 3.99 1.42 -10.64
N THR A 132 5.17 0.87 -10.94
CA THR A 132 5.53 0.42 -12.30
C THR A 132 5.92 -1.04 -12.26
N ASP A 133 6.19 -1.62 -13.42
CA ASP A 133 6.62 -3.01 -13.52
C ASP A 133 7.94 -3.27 -12.78
N PHE A 134 8.78 -2.26 -12.67
CA PHE A 134 10.04 -2.38 -11.93
C PHE A 134 9.79 -2.70 -10.46
N GLU A 135 8.89 -1.94 -9.81
CA GLU A 135 8.55 -2.18 -8.42
C GLU A 135 7.75 -3.47 -8.24
N VAL A 136 6.89 -3.80 -9.20
CA VAL A 136 6.15 -5.06 -9.18
C VAL A 136 7.11 -6.25 -9.17
N ALA A 137 8.14 -6.22 -10.02
CA ALA A 137 9.14 -7.28 -10.06
C ALA A 137 9.83 -7.44 -8.71
N LYS A 138 10.18 -6.33 -8.06
CA LYS A 138 10.80 -6.36 -6.73
C LYS A 138 9.86 -6.93 -5.67
N ALA A 139 8.59 -6.54 -5.71
CA ALA A 139 7.60 -7.03 -4.75
C ALA A 139 7.39 -8.53 -4.91
N ILE A 140 7.32 -9.01 -6.14
CA ILE A 140 7.19 -10.43 -6.43
C ILE A 140 8.39 -11.20 -5.88
N GLU A 141 9.60 -10.68 -6.08
CA GLU A 141 10.81 -11.29 -5.57
C GLU A 141 10.79 -11.42 -4.05
N ILE A 142 10.35 -10.36 -3.37
CA ILE A 142 10.26 -10.36 -1.91
C ILE A 142 9.22 -11.36 -1.40
N LEU A 143 8.07 -11.44 -2.07
CA LEU A 143 6.96 -12.29 -1.64
C LEU A 143 7.11 -13.74 -2.07
N SER A 144 7.92 -14.00 -3.07
CA SER A 144 8.12 -15.36 -3.56
C SER A 144 8.99 -16.14 -2.58
N PRO A 145 8.66 -17.40 -2.29
CA PRO A 145 9.53 -18.19 -1.43
C PRO A 145 10.89 -18.35 -2.08
N PRO A 146 11.95 -18.41 -1.28
CA PRO A 146 13.28 -18.61 -1.84
C PRO A 146 13.33 -19.91 -2.61
N THR A 147 13.99 -19.88 -3.77
CA THR A 147 14.19 -21.08 -4.57
C THR A 147 14.97 -22.09 -3.71
N PRO A 148 14.46 -23.32 -3.57
CA PRO A 148 15.21 -24.31 -2.81
C PRO A 148 16.60 -24.46 -3.40
N ALA A 149 17.60 -24.52 -2.52
CA ALA A 149 18.95 -24.74 -2.98
C ALA A 149 19.01 -26.06 -3.72
N HIS A 150 19.60 -26.02 -4.88
CA HIS A 150 19.80 -27.25 -5.64
C HIS A 150 21.03 -27.96 -5.11
N HIS A 151 20.85 -29.15 -4.81
CA HIS A 151 21.88 -29.97 -4.23
C HIS A 151 22.22 -31.12 -5.15
#